data_a4513731b95a9722e77cde47ee6ad282
#
_entry.id   a4513731b95a9722e77cde47ee6ad282
#
_cell.length_a   1.000
_cell.length_b   1.000
_cell.length_c   1.000
_cell.angle_alpha   90.00
_cell.angle_beta   90.00
_cell.angle_gamma   90.00
#
_symmetry.space_group_name_H-M   'P 1'
#
loop_
_entity.id
_entity.type
_entity.pdbx_description
1 polymer ?
#
loop_
_entity_poly.entity_id
_entity_poly.type
_entity_poly.pdbx_seq_one_letter_code
_entity_poly.pdbx_strand_id
1 'polypeptide(L)'
;SGKPSMPDADFEWTKTGIDIVETTQSDLSYDKRTATFFRTLGVEGLDVSTISKLADAGLDTVGKMLKAKPVAFLEVPSIKDRSARKLYENIQAKLHDIPLHVLMDATGIFGRGMGQRKILPVLKKYPKLLSTTWTQTECKDKLMEVDGYSSVTATQFAKALPKFKLWLKKAETVLTWKMPVETIKRGSALTGQSVVFTGFRDKGLEMLIGQHGGRVASGVTSTTTVLLVSNKNDTSSKVKKAKELGTVKVMTPDQFVAHFKIK
;
A
#
# COMPACT_ATOMS: atom_id res chain seq x y z
N SER A 1 36.60 20.61 -22.19
CA SER A 1 35.58 19.62 -22.52
C SER A 1 35.75 18.40 -21.62
N GLY A 2 35.21 18.45 -20.41
CA GLY A 2 35.22 17.36 -19.46
C GLY A 2 33.83 16.68 -19.48
N LYS A 3 33.75 15.42 -19.90
CA LYS A 3 32.59 14.57 -19.66
C LYS A 3 32.48 14.39 -18.17
N PRO A 4 31.29 14.53 -17.56
CA PRO A 4 31.10 14.16 -16.16
C PRO A 4 31.29 12.65 -16.04
N SER A 5 32.34 12.24 -15.31
CA SER A 5 32.50 10.85 -14.91
C SER A 5 31.40 10.49 -13.92
N MET A 6 30.65 9.43 -14.21
CA MET A 6 29.81 8.79 -13.22
C MET A 6 30.68 8.32 -12.05
N PRO A 7 30.27 8.49 -10.80
CA PRO A 7 30.97 7.84 -9.72
C PRO A 7 30.87 6.33 -9.93
N ASP A 8 32.02 5.66 -9.88
CA ASP A 8 32.15 4.22 -9.86
C ASP A 8 31.51 3.69 -8.55
N ALA A 9 30.20 3.44 -8.61
CA ALA A 9 29.58 2.51 -7.73
C ALA A 9 29.40 1.23 -8.55
N ASP A 10 30.20 0.23 -8.25
CA ASP A 10 30.10 -1.10 -8.82
C ASP A 10 28.70 -1.66 -8.62
N PHE A 11 27.86 -1.54 -9.64
CA PHE A 11 26.60 -2.23 -9.73
C PHE A 11 26.87 -3.65 -10.24
N GLU A 12 27.31 -4.53 -9.36
CA GLU A 12 27.23 -5.96 -9.66
C GLU A 12 25.75 -6.37 -9.69
N TRP A 13 25.27 -6.53 -10.90
CA TRP A 13 23.99 -7.15 -11.17
C TRP A 13 24.09 -8.61 -10.75
N THR A 14 23.47 -8.96 -9.61
CA THR A 14 23.37 -10.36 -9.20
C THR A 14 22.73 -11.17 -10.32
N LYS A 15 23.21 -12.38 -10.57
CA LYS A 15 22.72 -13.30 -11.63
C LYS A 15 21.21 -13.55 -11.64
N THR A 16 20.51 -13.24 -10.57
CA THR A 16 19.05 -13.34 -10.45
C THR A 16 18.31 -12.10 -10.91
N GLY A 17 18.95 -10.94 -10.99
CA GLY A 17 18.41 -9.70 -11.58
C GLY A 17 17.21 -9.07 -10.86
N ILE A 18 16.72 -9.66 -9.79
CA ILE A 18 15.64 -9.13 -8.95
C ILE A 18 16.25 -8.79 -7.60
N ASP A 19 16.74 -7.57 -7.48
CA ASP A 19 17.30 -7.11 -6.23
C ASP A 19 16.81 -5.70 -5.91
N ILE A 20 16.88 -5.33 -4.62
CA ILE A 20 16.53 -3.99 -4.19
C ILE A 20 17.72 -3.09 -4.49
N VAL A 21 17.53 -2.14 -5.40
CA VAL A 21 18.56 -1.22 -5.84
C VAL A 21 19.05 -0.39 -4.65
N GLU A 22 20.37 -0.29 -4.51
CA GLU A 22 20.97 0.64 -3.57
C GLU A 22 20.64 2.07 -4.00
N THR A 23 19.81 2.75 -3.21
CA THR A 23 19.65 4.19 -3.34
C THR A 23 20.73 4.84 -2.49
N THR A 24 21.57 5.65 -3.08
CA THR A 24 22.70 6.37 -2.47
C THR A 24 22.34 7.27 -1.29
N GLN A 25 21.14 7.18 -0.77
CA GLN A 25 20.61 8.00 0.34
C GLN A 25 19.89 7.20 1.45
N SER A 26 19.97 5.87 1.47
CA SER A 26 19.37 5.14 2.60
C SER A 26 20.47 4.70 3.57
N ASP A 27 20.46 5.26 4.79
CA ASP A 27 21.28 4.79 5.93
C ASP A 27 20.88 3.40 6.42
N LEU A 28 19.98 2.72 5.70
CA LEU A 28 19.47 1.40 6.06
C LEU A 28 20.33 0.31 5.45
N SER A 29 20.72 -0.66 6.27
CA SER A 29 21.37 -1.88 5.79
C SER A 29 20.50 -2.63 4.79
N TYR A 30 21.13 -3.45 3.95
CA TYR A 30 20.44 -4.30 2.97
C TYR A 30 19.33 -5.15 3.62
N ASP A 31 19.61 -5.77 4.77
CA ASP A 31 18.64 -6.58 5.50
C ASP A 31 17.40 -5.79 5.94
N LYS A 32 17.60 -4.55 6.38
CA LYS A 32 16.47 -3.67 6.75
C LYS A 32 15.61 -3.28 5.53
N ARG A 33 16.23 -3.04 4.39
CA ARG A 33 15.50 -2.75 3.14
C ARG A 33 14.72 -3.98 2.67
N THR A 34 15.34 -5.15 2.71
CA THR A 34 14.71 -6.43 2.36
C THR A 34 13.54 -6.74 3.29
N ALA A 35 13.70 -6.59 4.60
CA ALA A 35 12.62 -6.76 5.56
C ALA A 35 11.47 -5.75 5.32
N THR A 36 11.80 -4.51 4.96
CA THR A 36 10.80 -3.48 4.61
C THR A 36 10.04 -3.84 3.33
N PHE A 37 10.72 -4.37 2.31
CA PHE A 37 10.08 -4.87 1.09
C PHE A 37 9.00 -5.90 1.41
N PHE A 38 9.34 -6.95 2.12
CA PHE A 38 8.40 -8.02 2.47
C PHE A 38 7.29 -7.53 3.39
N ARG A 39 7.60 -6.70 4.37
CA ARG A 39 6.60 -6.10 5.26
C ARG A 39 5.60 -5.22 4.51
N THR A 40 6.06 -4.43 3.55
CA THR A 40 5.19 -3.57 2.73
C THR A 40 4.24 -4.39 1.86
N LEU A 41 4.67 -5.56 1.39
CA LEU A 41 3.82 -6.52 0.70
C LEU A 41 2.88 -7.29 1.64
N GLY A 42 3.03 -7.16 2.96
CA GLY A 42 2.24 -7.87 3.96
C GLY A 42 2.68 -9.33 4.16
N VAL A 43 3.93 -9.67 3.85
CA VAL A 43 4.52 -10.98 4.14
C VAL A 43 4.94 -11.01 5.61
N GLU A 44 4.43 -11.99 6.34
CA GLU A 44 4.77 -12.22 7.74
C GLU A 44 5.97 -13.17 7.89
N GLY A 45 6.75 -13.00 8.98
CA GLY A 45 7.84 -13.90 9.35
C GLY A 45 9.20 -13.55 8.73
N LEU A 46 9.31 -12.44 8.01
CA LEU A 46 10.56 -11.94 7.41
C LEU A 46 10.98 -10.61 8.06
N ASP A 47 11.31 -10.67 9.34
CA ASP A 47 11.96 -9.56 10.06
C ASP A 47 13.46 -9.47 9.71
N VAL A 48 14.12 -8.41 10.18
CA VAL A 48 15.55 -8.16 9.89
C VAL A 48 16.43 -9.33 10.36
N SER A 49 16.14 -9.93 11.53
CA SER A 49 16.90 -11.05 12.05
C SER A 49 16.76 -12.31 11.19
N THR A 50 15.53 -12.60 10.73
CA THR A 50 15.27 -13.72 9.83
C THR A 50 15.93 -13.50 8.49
N ILE A 51 15.85 -12.29 7.92
CA ILE A 51 16.51 -11.91 6.66
C ILE A 51 18.02 -12.13 6.76
N SER A 52 18.66 -11.67 7.85
CA SER A 52 20.11 -11.87 8.06
C SER A 52 20.49 -13.35 8.07
N LYS A 53 19.73 -14.19 8.77
CA LYS A 53 19.96 -15.64 8.80
C LYS A 53 19.75 -16.31 7.44
N LEU A 54 18.78 -15.85 6.66
CA LEU A 54 18.55 -16.32 5.30
C LEU A 54 19.71 -15.93 4.38
N ALA A 55 20.23 -14.71 4.52
CA ALA A 55 21.38 -14.23 3.75
C ALA A 55 22.64 -15.07 4.08
N ASP A 56 22.90 -15.37 5.35
CA ASP A 56 24.01 -16.23 5.80
C ASP A 56 23.89 -17.65 5.22
N ALA A 57 22.67 -18.13 4.97
CA ALA A 57 22.39 -19.43 4.34
C ALA A 57 22.36 -19.37 2.79
N GLY A 58 22.78 -18.25 2.18
CA GLY A 58 22.86 -18.09 0.73
C GLY A 58 21.63 -17.54 0.04
N LEU A 59 20.55 -17.25 0.80
CA LEU A 59 19.37 -16.52 0.32
C LEU A 59 19.54 -15.02 0.56
N ASP A 60 20.55 -14.44 -0.06
CA ASP A 60 21.09 -13.10 0.20
C ASP A 60 20.45 -11.99 -0.65
N THR A 61 19.50 -12.34 -1.54
CA THR A 61 18.79 -11.37 -2.37
C THR A 61 17.28 -11.57 -2.32
N VAL A 62 16.51 -10.50 -2.55
CA VAL A 62 15.05 -10.58 -2.68
C VAL A 62 14.67 -11.61 -3.74
N GLY A 63 15.34 -11.60 -4.90
CA GLY A 63 15.06 -12.55 -5.97
C GLY A 63 15.26 -14.02 -5.59
N LYS A 64 16.30 -14.32 -4.81
CA LYS A 64 16.53 -15.68 -4.29
C LYS A 64 15.43 -16.06 -3.29
N MET A 65 15.04 -15.15 -2.39
CA MET A 65 13.98 -15.39 -1.41
C MET A 65 12.63 -15.61 -2.07
N LEU A 66 12.28 -14.82 -3.11
CA LEU A 66 11.04 -14.97 -3.86
C LEU A 66 10.95 -16.30 -4.64
N LYS A 67 12.09 -16.82 -5.09
CA LYS A 67 12.18 -18.09 -5.83
C LYS A 67 12.41 -19.30 -4.94
N ALA A 68 12.74 -19.09 -3.67
CA ALA A 68 13.06 -20.15 -2.73
C ALA A 68 11.86 -21.09 -2.51
N LYS A 69 12.13 -22.38 -2.49
CA LYS A 69 11.18 -23.42 -2.07
C LYS A 69 11.40 -23.76 -0.60
N PRO A 70 10.46 -24.43 0.07
CA PRO A 70 10.58 -24.75 1.49
C PRO A 70 11.94 -25.39 1.88
N VAL A 71 12.49 -26.25 1.04
CA VAL A 71 13.77 -26.92 1.27
C VAL A 71 14.93 -25.93 1.44
N ALA A 72 14.92 -24.81 0.70
CA ALA A 72 15.97 -23.81 0.78
C ALA A 72 15.99 -23.08 2.13
N PHE A 73 14.85 -22.95 2.79
CA PHE A 73 14.75 -22.32 4.11
C PHE A 73 15.28 -23.24 5.23
N LEU A 74 15.36 -24.54 4.99
CA LEU A 74 15.88 -25.53 5.96
C LEU A 74 17.39 -25.44 6.15
N GLU A 75 18.11 -24.76 5.25
CA GLU A 75 19.54 -24.47 5.42
C GLU A 75 19.80 -23.52 6.60
N VAL A 76 18.77 -22.82 7.08
CA VAL A 76 18.86 -22.00 8.30
C VAL A 76 18.63 -22.87 9.51
N PRO A 77 19.62 -23.05 10.43
CA PRO A 77 19.51 -24.01 11.55
C PRO A 77 18.32 -23.81 12.48
N SER A 78 17.82 -22.58 12.58
CA SER A 78 16.66 -22.23 13.41
C SER A 78 15.30 -22.46 12.73
N ILE A 79 15.28 -22.75 11.43
CA ILE A 79 14.06 -23.00 10.67
C ILE A 79 13.85 -24.49 10.50
N LYS A 80 12.70 -24.99 10.95
CA LYS A 80 12.28 -26.39 10.82
C LYS A 80 11.17 -26.51 9.77
N ASP A 81 10.85 -27.73 9.35
CA ASP A 81 9.89 -28.04 8.27
C ASP A 81 8.60 -27.20 8.34
N ARG A 82 7.96 -27.16 9.50
CA ARG A 82 6.72 -26.40 9.68
C ARG A 82 6.93 -24.89 9.42
N SER A 83 8.01 -24.33 9.93
CA SER A 83 8.34 -22.91 9.76
C SER A 83 8.74 -22.60 8.33
N ALA A 84 9.52 -23.49 7.68
CA ALA A 84 9.91 -23.36 6.28
C ALA A 84 8.69 -23.36 5.34
N ARG A 85 7.74 -24.28 5.55
CA ARG A 85 6.49 -24.33 4.78
C ARG A 85 5.66 -23.08 4.99
N LYS A 86 5.47 -22.67 6.24
CA LYS A 86 4.70 -21.45 6.59
C LYS A 86 5.32 -20.20 5.95
N LEU A 87 6.64 -20.08 5.99
CA LEU A 87 7.36 -18.95 5.39
C LEU A 87 7.15 -18.93 3.86
N TYR A 88 7.28 -20.07 3.20
CA TYR A 88 7.00 -20.19 1.78
C TYR A 88 5.56 -19.81 1.45
N GLU A 89 4.59 -20.33 2.17
CA GLU A 89 3.17 -20.01 1.97
C GLU A 89 2.87 -18.52 2.16
N ASN A 90 3.45 -17.91 3.21
CA ASN A 90 3.32 -16.47 3.46
C ASN A 90 3.86 -15.63 2.30
N ILE A 91 5.00 -16.00 1.74
CA ILE A 91 5.58 -15.34 0.58
C ILE A 91 4.66 -15.52 -0.63
N GLN A 92 4.35 -16.76 -1.00
CA GLN A 92 3.56 -17.06 -2.20
C GLN A 92 2.18 -16.40 -2.18
N ALA A 93 1.53 -16.35 -1.02
CA ALA A 93 0.22 -15.72 -0.85
C ALA A 93 0.20 -14.22 -1.18
N LYS A 94 1.36 -13.56 -1.22
CA LYS A 94 1.49 -12.12 -1.44
C LYS A 94 2.11 -11.72 -2.77
N LEU A 95 2.43 -12.69 -3.64
CA LEU A 95 3.10 -12.43 -4.91
C LEU A 95 2.15 -12.23 -6.10
N HIS A 96 0.86 -12.38 -5.89
CA HIS A 96 -0.13 -12.25 -6.96
C HIS A 96 -1.01 -11.01 -6.79
N ASP A 97 -1.29 -10.36 -7.92
CA ASP A 97 -2.19 -9.20 -7.97
C ASP A 97 -1.80 -8.06 -7.03
N ILE A 98 -0.51 -7.84 -6.85
CA ILE A 98 0.00 -6.78 -5.98
C ILE A 98 -0.43 -5.42 -6.55
N PRO A 99 -1.11 -4.55 -5.78
CA PRO A 99 -1.41 -3.21 -6.26
C PRO A 99 -0.12 -2.45 -6.61
N LEU A 100 -0.04 -1.88 -7.81
CA LEU A 100 1.20 -1.29 -8.33
C LEU A 100 1.82 -0.25 -7.40
N HIS A 101 1.00 0.61 -6.77
CA HIS A 101 1.51 1.62 -5.84
C HIS A 101 2.15 1.00 -4.58
N VAL A 102 1.65 -0.16 -4.13
CA VAL A 102 2.24 -0.93 -3.02
C VAL A 102 3.57 -1.53 -3.44
N LEU A 103 3.63 -2.10 -4.65
CA LEU A 103 4.86 -2.67 -5.20
C LEU A 103 5.94 -1.60 -5.39
N MET A 104 5.57 -0.44 -5.94
CA MET A 104 6.48 0.70 -6.11
C MET A 104 7.06 1.17 -4.77
N ASP A 105 6.23 1.29 -3.74
CA ASP A 105 6.65 1.65 -2.38
C ASP A 105 7.57 0.57 -1.79
N ALA A 106 7.19 -0.71 -1.90
CA ALA A 106 7.93 -1.84 -1.34
C ALA A 106 9.39 -1.88 -1.83
N THR A 107 9.63 -1.56 -3.10
CA THR A 107 11.00 -1.59 -3.67
C THR A 107 11.94 -0.55 -3.09
N GLY A 108 11.42 0.54 -2.54
CA GLY A 108 12.23 1.67 -2.07
C GLY A 108 12.97 2.44 -3.19
N ILE A 109 12.82 2.04 -4.46
CA ILE A 109 13.52 2.65 -5.62
C ILE A 109 13.23 4.14 -5.74
N PHE A 110 12.01 4.56 -5.38
CA PHE A 110 11.59 5.96 -5.46
C PHE A 110 12.17 6.84 -4.33
N GLY A 111 12.79 6.22 -3.33
CA GLY A 111 13.49 6.90 -2.26
C GLY A 111 12.58 7.40 -1.13
N ARG A 112 13.21 8.06 -0.15
CA ARG A 112 12.55 8.53 1.06
C ARG A 112 11.43 9.52 0.74
N GLY A 113 10.28 9.38 1.41
CA GLY A 113 9.11 10.26 1.24
C GLY A 113 8.22 9.92 0.05
N MET A 114 8.56 8.90 -0.74
CA MET A 114 7.79 8.41 -1.90
C MET A 114 7.01 7.14 -1.58
N GLY A 115 6.25 7.16 -0.50
CA GLY A 115 5.36 6.04 -0.15
C GLY A 115 4.06 6.03 -0.96
N GLN A 116 3.22 5.04 -0.68
CA GLN A 116 1.96 4.75 -1.38
C GLN A 116 1.06 5.98 -1.57
N ARG A 117 0.99 6.86 -0.54
CA ARG A 117 0.17 8.08 -0.59
C ARG A 117 0.62 9.08 -1.66
N LYS A 118 1.92 9.12 -1.96
CA LYS A 118 2.49 9.97 -3.01
C LYS A 118 2.39 9.33 -4.39
N ILE A 119 2.58 8.02 -4.47
CA ILE A 119 2.57 7.25 -5.73
C ILE A 119 1.15 7.11 -6.29
N LEU A 120 0.16 6.85 -5.44
CA LEU A 120 -1.21 6.57 -5.86
C LEU A 120 -1.84 7.69 -6.72
N PRO A 121 -1.72 8.99 -6.39
CA PRO A 121 -2.24 10.08 -7.24
C PRO A 121 -1.60 10.10 -8.63
N VAL A 122 -0.31 9.75 -8.75
CA VAL A 122 0.37 9.65 -10.05
C VAL A 122 -0.25 8.56 -10.92
N LEU A 123 -0.47 7.38 -10.36
CA LEU A 123 -1.07 6.26 -11.10
C LEU A 123 -2.53 6.53 -11.47
N LYS A 124 -3.24 7.29 -10.65
CA LYS A 124 -4.60 7.75 -10.98
C LYS A 124 -4.62 8.70 -12.16
N LYS A 125 -3.72 9.69 -12.15
CA LYS A 125 -3.63 10.68 -13.23
C LYS A 125 -3.06 10.08 -14.50
N TYR A 126 -2.09 9.17 -14.37
CA TYR A 126 -1.38 8.53 -15.47
C TYR A 126 -1.46 7.00 -15.39
N PRO A 127 -2.63 6.40 -15.69
CA PRO A 127 -2.82 4.94 -15.58
C PRO A 127 -1.87 4.13 -16.47
N LYS A 128 -1.38 4.74 -17.56
CA LYS A 128 -0.44 4.13 -18.50
C LYS A 128 1.02 4.51 -18.22
N LEU A 129 1.35 4.97 -17.03
CA LEU A 129 2.70 5.45 -16.64
C LEU A 129 3.82 4.49 -17.05
N LEU A 130 3.62 3.20 -16.85
CA LEU A 130 4.64 2.18 -17.17
C LEU A 130 4.90 2.02 -18.66
N SER A 131 3.91 2.36 -19.51
CA SER A 131 4.02 2.27 -20.97
C SER A 131 4.50 3.60 -21.61
N THR A 132 4.70 4.65 -20.81
CA THR A 132 5.18 5.94 -21.34
C THR A 132 6.63 5.87 -21.76
N THR A 133 6.94 6.61 -22.81
CA THR A 133 8.33 6.81 -23.31
C THR A 133 8.87 8.19 -22.94
N TRP A 134 8.31 8.83 -21.94
CA TRP A 134 8.69 10.17 -21.51
C TRP A 134 10.18 10.21 -21.13
N THR A 135 10.85 11.26 -21.58
CA THR A 135 12.15 11.65 -21.05
C THR A 135 12.03 12.00 -19.56
N GLN A 136 13.17 12.07 -18.88
CA GLN A 136 13.16 12.46 -17.47
C GLN A 136 12.56 13.86 -17.26
N THR A 137 12.80 14.80 -18.18
CA THR A 137 12.27 16.17 -18.13
C THR A 137 10.75 16.16 -18.34
N GLU A 138 10.26 15.50 -19.38
CA GLU A 138 8.82 15.37 -19.63
C GLU A 138 8.09 14.70 -18.45
N CYS A 139 8.67 13.64 -17.90
CA CYS A 139 8.14 12.98 -16.73
C CYS A 139 8.03 13.92 -15.54
N LYS A 140 9.10 14.68 -15.25
CA LYS A 140 9.11 15.70 -14.20
C LYS A 140 8.00 16.73 -14.41
N ASP A 141 7.89 17.29 -15.63
CA ASP A 141 6.89 18.33 -15.93
C ASP A 141 5.46 17.79 -15.75
N LYS A 142 5.18 16.59 -16.21
CA LYS A 142 3.90 15.91 -15.99
C LYS A 142 3.60 15.67 -14.50
N LEU A 143 4.61 15.31 -13.73
CA LEU A 143 4.44 15.07 -12.29
C LEU A 143 4.21 16.37 -11.49
N MET A 144 4.72 17.50 -11.97
CA MET A 144 4.41 18.82 -11.37
C MET A 144 2.92 19.17 -11.44
N GLU A 145 2.16 18.55 -12.33
CA GLU A 145 0.71 18.69 -12.43
C GLU A 145 -0.06 17.81 -11.41
N VAL A 146 0.64 16.97 -10.63
CA VAL A 146 0.02 16.09 -9.64
C VAL A 146 0.01 16.77 -8.28
N ASP A 147 -1.13 16.77 -7.62
CA ASP A 147 -1.28 17.38 -6.29
C ASP A 147 -0.25 16.83 -5.30
N GLY A 148 0.41 17.75 -4.58
CA GLY A 148 1.43 17.42 -3.59
C GLY A 148 2.82 17.11 -4.15
N TYR A 149 3.05 17.35 -5.47
CA TYR A 149 4.38 17.25 -6.09
C TYR A 149 5.02 18.63 -6.21
N SER A 150 6.23 18.73 -5.67
CA SER A 150 7.16 19.85 -5.91
C SER A 150 8.15 19.48 -7.01
N SER A 151 8.93 20.46 -7.48
CA SER A 151 10.02 20.20 -8.44
C SER A 151 11.01 19.14 -7.92
N VAL A 152 11.30 19.15 -6.63
CA VAL A 152 12.21 18.18 -5.99
C VAL A 152 11.61 16.77 -6.05
N THR A 153 10.37 16.60 -5.60
CA THR A 153 9.66 15.31 -5.61
C THR A 153 9.45 14.78 -7.01
N ALA A 154 9.08 15.64 -7.95
CA ALA A 154 8.89 15.27 -9.35
C ALA A 154 10.21 14.82 -9.99
N THR A 155 11.31 15.49 -9.71
CA THR A 155 12.64 15.11 -10.18
C THR A 155 13.07 13.76 -9.60
N GLN A 156 12.86 13.55 -8.30
CA GLN A 156 13.17 12.28 -7.62
C GLN A 156 12.41 11.11 -8.26
N PHE A 157 11.10 11.26 -8.46
CA PHE A 157 10.28 10.25 -9.09
C PHE A 157 10.70 9.98 -10.55
N ALA A 158 10.93 11.04 -11.34
CA ALA A 158 11.31 10.91 -12.75
C ALA A 158 12.65 10.17 -12.93
N LYS A 159 13.60 10.37 -12.02
CA LYS A 159 14.89 9.62 -11.99
C LYS A 159 14.70 8.15 -11.63
N ALA A 160 13.74 7.86 -10.74
CA ALA A 160 13.49 6.51 -10.24
C ALA A 160 12.69 5.64 -11.21
N LEU A 161 11.77 6.23 -11.98
CA LEU A 161 10.85 5.51 -12.84
C LEU A 161 11.53 4.55 -13.85
N PRO A 162 12.58 4.91 -14.58
CA PRO A 162 13.27 3.99 -15.48
C PRO A 162 13.87 2.79 -14.75
N LYS A 163 14.46 3.02 -13.55
CA LYS A 163 15.02 1.96 -12.70
C LYS A 163 13.93 0.99 -12.25
N PHE A 164 12.78 1.53 -11.84
CA PHE A 164 11.65 0.71 -11.46
C PHE A 164 11.09 -0.12 -12.63
N LYS A 165 10.97 0.45 -13.83
CA LYS A 165 10.54 -0.29 -15.03
C LYS A 165 11.47 -1.47 -15.33
N LEU A 166 12.78 -1.29 -15.22
CA LEU A 166 13.76 -2.37 -15.41
C LEU A 166 13.64 -3.44 -14.33
N TRP A 167 13.50 -3.04 -13.08
CA TRP A 167 13.29 -3.95 -11.96
C TRP A 167 12.00 -4.76 -12.16
N LEU A 168 10.90 -4.08 -12.51
CA LEU A 168 9.59 -4.70 -12.70
C LEU A 168 9.61 -5.78 -13.79
N LYS A 169 10.22 -5.48 -14.93
CA LYS A 169 10.37 -6.44 -16.03
C LYS A 169 11.03 -7.76 -15.60
N LYS A 170 11.95 -7.71 -14.66
CA LYS A 170 12.59 -8.90 -14.09
C LYS A 170 11.72 -9.55 -13.03
N ALA A 171 11.07 -8.75 -12.19
CA ALA A 171 10.21 -9.23 -11.11
C ALA A 171 8.95 -9.96 -11.62
N GLU A 172 8.42 -9.59 -12.78
CA GLU A 172 7.27 -10.23 -13.43
C GLU A 172 7.48 -11.73 -13.74
N THR A 173 8.70 -12.22 -13.63
CA THR A 173 9.00 -13.67 -13.72
C THR A 173 8.54 -14.44 -12.47
N VAL A 174 8.30 -13.79 -11.34
CA VAL A 174 7.99 -14.41 -10.05
C VAL A 174 6.80 -13.80 -9.33
N LEU A 175 6.35 -12.63 -9.73
CA LEU A 175 5.19 -11.95 -9.14
C LEU A 175 4.29 -11.35 -10.22
N THR A 176 3.04 -11.08 -9.86
CA THR A 176 2.10 -10.34 -10.69
C THR A 176 1.58 -9.11 -9.96
N TRP A 177 1.25 -8.09 -10.71
CA TRP A 177 0.74 -6.82 -10.18
C TRP A 177 -0.52 -6.39 -10.93
N LYS A 178 -1.27 -5.49 -10.33
CA LYS A 178 -2.43 -4.86 -10.95
C LYS A 178 -2.41 -3.36 -10.70
N MET A 179 -3.01 -2.62 -11.61
CA MET A 179 -3.27 -1.21 -11.35
C MET A 179 -4.10 -1.09 -10.06
N PRO A 180 -3.81 -0.09 -9.21
CA PRO A 180 -4.67 0.16 -8.08
C PRO A 180 -6.07 0.36 -8.63
N VAL A 181 -6.95 -0.58 -8.31
CA VAL A 181 -8.37 -0.37 -8.56
C VAL A 181 -8.71 0.86 -7.76
N GLU A 182 -9.20 1.92 -8.41
CA GLU A 182 -9.98 2.86 -7.65
C GLU A 182 -10.97 1.98 -6.89
N THR A 183 -10.90 2.00 -5.57
CA THR A 183 -12.13 1.90 -4.82
C THR A 183 -12.93 3.05 -5.41
N ILE A 184 -13.69 2.75 -6.45
CA ILE A 184 -14.69 3.66 -6.98
C ILE A 184 -15.38 4.08 -5.69
N LYS A 185 -15.28 5.36 -5.34
CA LYS A 185 -16.25 5.93 -4.44
C LYS A 185 -17.57 5.68 -5.18
N ARG A 186 -18.12 4.50 -4.95
CA ARG A 186 -19.42 4.12 -5.49
C ARG A 186 -20.41 5.03 -4.79
N GLY A 187 -20.60 6.18 -5.37
CA GLY A 187 -21.53 7.17 -4.92
C GLY A 187 -20.91 8.19 -3.94
N SER A 188 -21.12 9.44 -4.23
CA SER A 188 -20.96 10.57 -3.32
C SER A 188 -22.16 10.69 -2.38
N ALA A 189 -23.02 9.68 -2.32
CA ALA A 189 -24.30 9.72 -1.59
C ALA A 189 -24.14 10.03 -0.11
N LEU A 190 -23.01 9.68 0.48
CA LEU A 190 -22.70 9.92 1.89
C LEU A 190 -21.58 10.94 2.10
N THR A 191 -21.20 11.69 1.07
CA THR A 191 -20.18 12.74 1.22
C THR A 191 -20.67 13.77 2.25
N GLY A 192 -19.82 14.06 3.26
CA GLY A 192 -20.15 14.95 4.36
C GLY A 192 -20.98 14.30 5.47
N GLN A 193 -21.39 13.06 5.33
CA GLN A 193 -22.10 12.34 6.39
C GLN A 193 -21.11 11.77 7.41
N SER A 194 -21.40 12.02 8.69
CA SER A 194 -20.70 11.42 9.84
C SER A 194 -21.67 10.51 10.58
N VAL A 195 -21.41 9.21 10.54
CA VAL A 195 -22.31 8.16 11.03
C VAL A 195 -21.76 7.55 12.32
N VAL A 196 -22.60 7.41 13.31
CA VAL A 196 -22.26 6.78 14.60
C VAL A 196 -23.18 5.57 14.81
N PHE A 197 -22.63 4.48 15.33
CA PHE A 197 -23.38 3.29 15.72
C PHE A 197 -23.61 3.27 17.22
N THR A 198 -24.78 2.80 17.64
CA THR A 198 -25.10 2.52 19.05
C THR A 198 -25.84 1.19 19.21
N GLY A 199 -25.45 0.41 20.22
CA GLY A 199 -26.06 -0.88 20.54
C GLY A 199 -25.62 -2.04 19.62
N PHE A 200 -24.90 -1.77 18.54
CA PHE A 200 -24.37 -2.79 17.62
C PHE A 200 -23.19 -2.27 16.83
N ARG A 201 -22.54 -3.18 16.12
CA ARG A 201 -21.48 -2.87 15.15
C ARG A 201 -21.66 -3.76 13.91
N ASP A 202 -21.59 -3.17 12.73
CA ASP A 202 -21.71 -3.87 11.45
C ASP A 202 -20.57 -3.45 10.54
N LYS A 203 -19.57 -4.34 10.43
CA LYS A 203 -18.37 -4.09 9.59
C LYS A 203 -18.72 -3.97 8.11
N GLY A 204 -19.72 -4.67 7.63
CA GLY A 204 -20.18 -4.57 6.24
C GLY A 204 -20.76 -3.19 5.95
N LEU A 205 -21.61 -2.71 6.85
CA LEU A 205 -22.20 -1.38 6.75
C LEU A 205 -21.17 -0.27 6.96
N GLU A 206 -20.19 -0.44 7.86
CA GLU A 206 -19.05 0.50 8.01
C GLU A 206 -18.26 0.63 6.70
N MET A 207 -18.00 -0.50 6.04
CA MET A 207 -17.31 -0.53 4.74
C MET A 207 -18.15 0.15 3.66
N LEU A 208 -19.44 -0.13 3.58
CA LEU A 208 -20.38 0.47 2.64
C LEU A 208 -20.45 2.00 2.81
N ILE A 209 -20.51 2.47 4.06
CA ILE A 209 -20.48 3.91 4.39
C ILE A 209 -19.19 4.54 3.83
N GLY A 210 -18.04 3.93 4.07
CA GLY A 210 -16.75 4.41 3.54
C GLY A 210 -16.69 4.41 2.01
N GLN A 211 -17.22 3.38 1.35
CA GLN A 211 -17.30 3.27 -0.11
C GLN A 211 -18.16 4.38 -0.75
N HIS A 212 -19.18 4.87 -0.04
CA HIS A 212 -20.05 5.95 -0.48
C HIS A 212 -19.59 7.35 -0.02
N GLY A 213 -18.37 7.47 0.52
CA GLY A 213 -17.78 8.76 0.90
C GLY A 213 -18.19 9.28 2.28
N GLY A 214 -18.88 8.47 3.08
CA GLY A 214 -19.22 8.76 4.47
C GLY A 214 -18.07 8.44 5.43
N ARG A 215 -18.18 8.94 6.66
CA ARG A 215 -17.23 8.68 7.75
C ARG A 215 -17.94 8.05 8.93
N VAL A 216 -17.36 6.98 9.49
CA VAL A 216 -17.82 6.38 10.74
C VAL A 216 -17.06 6.98 11.91
N ALA A 217 -17.80 7.40 12.95
CA ALA A 217 -17.25 7.96 14.18
C ALA A 217 -17.69 7.12 15.40
N SER A 218 -16.90 7.18 16.48
CA SER A 218 -17.17 6.40 17.70
C SER A 218 -18.19 7.02 18.65
N GLY A 219 -18.36 8.35 18.56
CA GLY A 219 -19.23 9.12 19.48
C GLY A 219 -20.04 10.19 18.78
N VAL A 220 -21.18 10.55 19.37
CA VAL A 220 -22.05 11.62 18.90
C VAL A 220 -21.45 12.97 19.28
N THR A 221 -21.22 13.82 18.28
CA THR A 221 -20.70 15.19 18.40
C THR A 221 -21.53 16.14 17.55
N SER A 222 -21.25 17.43 17.60
CA SER A 222 -21.90 18.45 16.77
C SER A 222 -21.73 18.22 15.25
N THR A 223 -20.72 17.45 14.85
CA THR A 223 -20.47 17.07 13.44
C THR A 223 -21.17 15.77 13.03
N THR A 224 -21.84 15.09 13.94
CA THR A 224 -22.57 13.85 13.64
C THR A 224 -23.86 14.18 12.88
N THR A 225 -24.09 13.48 11.77
CA THR A 225 -25.28 13.66 10.94
C THR A 225 -26.28 12.52 11.08
N VAL A 226 -25.79 11.31 11.34
CA VAL A 226 -26.64 10.12 11.48
C VAL A 226 -26.19 9.30 12.69
N LEU A 227 -27.16 8.83 13.47
CA LEU A 227 -26.99 7.81 14.49
C LEU A 227 -27.76 6.57 14.10
N LEU A 228 -27.03 5.46 13.91
CA LEU A 228 -27.60 4.16 13.63
C LEU A 228 -27.91 3.41 14.93
N VAL A 229 -29.13 2.97 15.07
CA VAL A 229 -29.65 2.21 16.20
C VAL A 229 -30.04 0.81 15.77
N SER A 230 -29.92 -0.18 16.68
CA SER A 230 -30.36 -1.56 16.41
C SER A 230 -31.88 -1.67 16.26
N ASN A 231 -32.63 -0.84 17.00
CA ASN A 231 -34.06 -0.73 16.88
C ASN A 231 -34.55 0.70 17.19
N LYS A 232 -35.80 1.01 16.81
CA LYS A 232 -36.37 2.37 16.96
C LYS A 232 -36.60 2.79 18.41
N ASN A 233 -36.63 1.86 19.33
CA ASN A 233 -36.95 2.08 20.76
C ASN A 233 -35.67 2.22 21.60
N ASP A 234 -34.49 2.39 20.98
CA ASP A 234 -33.24 2.58 21.68
C ASP A 234 -33.25 3.89 22.47
N THR A 235 -32.91 3.79 23.77
CA THR A 235 -32.89 4.91 24.73
C THR A 235 -31.46 5.19 25.26
N SER A 236 -30.46 4.68 24.57
CA SER A 236 -29.05 4.84 24.95
C SER A 236 -28.66 6.32 25.13
N SER A 237 -27.58 6.53 25.88
CA SER A 237 -27.01 7.91 26.07
C SER A 237 -26.69 8.61 24.74
N LYS A 238 -26.30 7.86 23.74
CA LYS A 238 -26.04 8.41 22.39
C LYS A 238 -27.33 8.88 21.72
N VAL A 239 -28.46 8.16 21.90
CA VAL A 239 -29.77 8.59 21.38
C VAL A 239 -30.25 9.86 22.07
N LYS A 240 -30.11 9.94 23.41
CA LYS A 240 -30.43 11.16 24.16
C LYS A 240 -29.64 12.35 23.65
N LYS A 241 -28.32 12.20 23.52
CA LYS A 241 -27.43 13.23 22.99
C LYS A 241 -27.76 13.65 21.55
N ALA A 242 -28.11 12.68 20.70
CA ALA A 242 -28.54 12.98 19.33
C ALA A 242 -29.82 13.83 19.29
N LYS A 243 -30.78 13.52 20.17
CA LYS A 243 -32.03 14.29 20.32
C LYS A 243 -31.76 15.71 20.85
N GLU A 244 -30.86 15.87 21.82
CA GLU A 244 -30.45 17.17 22.35
C GLU A 244 -29.83 18.08 21.29
N LEU A 245 -29.01 17.47 20.40
CA LEU A 245 -28.39 18.23 19.28
C LEU A 245 -29.40 18.64 18.19
N GLY A 246 -30.52 17.91 18.04
CA GLY A 246 -31.59 18.24 17.12
C GLY A 246 -31.25 18.10 15.62
N THR A 247 -29.97 18.00 15.27
CA THR A 247 -29.47 17.91 13.88
C THR A 247 -29.15 16.48 13.43
N VAL A 248 -29.11 15.54 14.36
CA VAL A 248 -28.71 14.15 14.12
C VAL A 248 -29.95 13.31 13.75
N LYS A 249 -29.92 12.69 12.58
CA LYS A 249 -30.98 11.75 12.16
C LYS A 249 -30.76 10.38 12.83
N VAL A 250 -31.73 9.92 13.59
CA VAL A 250 -31.70 8.58 14.21
C VAL A 250 -32.46 7.60 13.33
N MET A 251 -31.82 6.53 12.89
CA MET A 251 -32.42 5.54 11.99
C MET A 251 -31.82 4.14 12.16
N THR A 252 -32.55 3.13 11.73
CA THR A 252 -32.04 1.76 11.66
C THR A 252 -31.19 1.56 10.40
N PRO A 253 -30.36 0.49 10.32
CA PRO A 253 -29.60 0.16 9.12
C PRO A 253 -30.42 0.13 7.84
N ASP A 254 -31.59 -0.54 7.87
CA ASP A 254 -32.47 -0.63 6.70
C ASP A 254 -33.00 0.73 6.27
N GLN A 255 -33.36 1.57 7.22
CA GLN A 255 -33.80 2.94 6.95
C GLN A 255 -32.66 3.78 6.36
N PHE A 256 -31.44 3.60 6.85
CA PHE A 256 -30.26 4.29 6.36
C PHE A 256 -29.96 3.92 4.90
N VAL A 257 -29.91 2.62 4.61
CA VAL A 257 -29.67 2.11 3.25
C VAL A 257 -30.74 2.61 2.27
N ALA A 258 -32.01 2.58 2.69
CA ALA A 258 -33.12 3.08 1.86
C ALA A 258 -33.07 4.61 1.66
N HIS A 259 -32.79 5.37 2.74
CA HIS A 259 -32.77 6.83 2.73
C HIS A 259 -31.67 7.38 1.79
N PHE A 260 -30.47 6.80 1.87
CA PHE A 260 -29.32 7.22 1.04
C PHE A 260 -29.19 6.46 -0.28
N LYS A 261 -30.10 5.50 -0.56
CA LYS A 261 -30.13 4.67 -1.77
C LYS A 261 -28.78 4.00 -2.07
N ILE A 262 -28.09 3.53 -1.02
CA ILE A 262 -26.83 2.82 -1.13
C ILE A 262 -27.05 1.31 -1.15
N LYS A 263 -26.24 0.58 -1.92
CA LYS A 263 -26.29 -0.88 -2.07
C LYS A 263 -24.89 -1.46 -1.96
#